data_5b09fb433af2d11fbda2999216b11fd3
#
_entry.id   5b09fb433af2d11fbda2999216b11fd3
#
_cell.length_a   1.000
_cell.length_b   1.000
_cell.length_c   1.000
_cell.angle_alpha   90.00
_cell.angle_beta   90.00
_cell.angle_gamma   90.00
#
_symmetry.space_group_name_H-M   'P 1'
#
loop_
_entity.id
_entity.type
_entity.pdbx_description
1 polymer ?
#
loop_
_entity_poly.entity_id
_entity_poly.type
_entity_poly.pdbx_seq_one_letter_code
_entity_poly.pdbx_strand_id
1 'polypeptide(L)'
;MGEVTSSARPAPDAVLVEIARYVLESEITSSVAYETARLALADSLACACEALLHPDCTELIGPVAPGTIVPQGVKVPGTALVLDPVQAAFAISALVRWLDYNDTWLAKEWGHPSDNFGAILAVADFVSRQRRERGESPYQVRDVLTAAIKAYEIQGVLALENSLNRVGFDHVQF
;
A
#
# COMPACT_ATOMS: atom_id res chain seq x y z
N MET A 1 -14.24 -45.96 -4.01
CA MET A 1 -13.80 -45.34 -2.76
C MET A 1 -13.11 -44.05 -3.18
N GLY A 2 -13.75 -42.88 -3.01
CA GLY A 2 -13.14 -41.59 -3.33
C GLY A 2 -12.08 -41.25 -2.29
N GLU A 3 -10.92 -40.85 -2.76
CA GLU A 3 -9.88 -40.25 -1.93
C GLU A 3 -10.46 -39.05 -1.19
N VAL A 4 -10.45 -39.10 0.13
CA VAL A 4 -10.77 -37.94 0.98
C VAL A 4 -9.57 -36.98 0.83
N THR A 5 -9.69 -35.98 -0.06
CA THR A 5 -8.72 -34.91 -0.15
C THR A 5 -8.72 -34.16 1.18
N SER A 6 -7.60 -34.18 1.86
CA SER A 6 -7.40 -33.40 3.10
C SER A 6 -7.66 -31.93 2.83
N SER A 7 -8.51 -31.29 3.66
CA SER A 7 -8.72 -29.83 3.62
C SER A 7 -7.59 -29.04 4.33
N ALA A 8 -6.56 -29.71 4.80
CA ALA A 8 -5.41 -29.09 5.42
C ALA A 8 -4.62 -28.28 4.37
N ARG A 9 -4.37 -27.01 4.64
CA ARG A 9 -3.52 -26.18 3.78
C ARG A 9 -2.08 -26.70 3.83
N PRO A 10 -1.35 -26.71 2.70
CA PRO A 10 0.07 -26.98 2.70
C PRO A 10 0.83 -25.96 3.58
N ALA A 11 2.05 -26.29 3.99
CA ALA A 11 2.92 -25.33 4.64
C ALA A 11 3.16 -24.11 3.72
N PRO A 12 3.25 -22.89 4.29
CA PRO A 12 3.54 -21.71 3.48
C PRO A 12 4.94 -21.79 2.85
N ASP A 13 5.10 -21.12 1.71
CA ASP A 13 6.40 -21.02 1.06
C ASP A 13 7.42 -20.31 1.97
N ALA A 14 8.69 -20.72 1.87
CA ALA A 14 9.77 -20.17 2.69
C ALA A 14 9.89 -18.64 2.53
N VAL A 15 9.71 -18.12 1.32
CA VAL A 15 9.76 -16.67 1.06
C VAL A 15 8.67 -15.91 1.81
N LEU A 16 7.46 -16.47 1.91
CA LEU A 16 6.36 -15.85 2.68
C LEU A 16 6.67 -15.83 4.17
N VAL A 17 7.31 -16.89 4.68
CA VAL A 17 7.74 -16.97 6.09
C VAL A 17 8.83 -15.92 6.38
N GLU A 18 9.79 -15.74 5.48
CA GLU A 18 10.84 -14.74 5.63
C GLU A 18 10.27 -13.30 5.55
N ILE A 19 9.35 -13.02 4.63
CA ILE A 19 8.64 -11.72 4.55
C ILE A 19 7.90 -11.46 5.88
N ALA A 20 7.15 -12.44 6.38
CA ALA A 20 6.41 -12.29 7.63
C ALA A 20 7.36 -12.02 8.81
N ARG A 21 8.48 -12.75 8.90
CA ARG A 21 9.51 -12.54 9.92
C ARG A 21 10.11 -11.13 9.81
N TYR A 22 10.51 -10.72 8.61
CA TYR A 22 11.04 -9.38 8.37
C TYR A 22 10.05 -8.29 8.83
N VAL A 23 8.79 -8.40 8.45
CA VAL A 23 7.76 -7.40 8.83
C VAL A 23 7.55 -7.33 10.34
N LEU A 24 7.55 -8.47 11.03
CA LEU A 24 7.22 -8.54 12.46
C LEU A 24 8.41 -8.28 13.38
N GLU A 25 9.60 -8.72 13.00
CA GLU A 25 10.75 -8.78 13.91
C GLU A 25 11.85 -7.74 13.58
N SER A 26 11.93 -7.26 12.31
CA SER A 26 12.99 -6.34 11.95
C SER A 26 12.70 -4.91 12.39
N GLU A 27 13.68 -4.29 13.02
CA GLU A 27 13.63 -2.88 13.42
C GLU A 27 14.36 -2.02 12.37
N ILE A 28 13.73 -0.92 11.95
CA ILE A 28 14.36 0.05 11.05
C ILE A 28 15.05 1.12 11.88
N THR A 29 16.38 1.16 11.80
CA THR A 29 17.22 2.11 12.56
C THR A 29 17.85 3.21 11.70
N SER A 30 17.85 3.06 10.37
CA SER A 30 18.47 3.98 9.42
C SER A 30 17.72 5.31 9.36
N SER A 31 18.38 6.40 9.75
CA SER A 31 17.83 7.75 9.58
C SER A 31 17.66 8.16 8.11
N VAL A 32 18.56 7.68 7.24
CA VAL A 32 18.50 7.92 5.80
C VAL A 32 17.24 7.25 5.20
N ALA A 33 16.91 6.02 5.63
CA ALA A 33 15.71 5.34 5.18
C ALA A 33 14.44 6.13 5.57
N TYR A 34 14.36 6.65 6.79
CA TYR A 34 13.24 7.49 7.22
C TYR A 34 13.15 8.82 6.45
N GLU A 35 14.28 9.46 6.19
CA GLU A 35 14.29 10.70 5.41
C GLU A 35 13.84 10.46 3.97
N THR A 36 14.34 9.39 3.33
CA THR A 36 13.92 9.00 1.97
C THR A 36 12.44 8.63 1.93
N ALA A 37 11.94 7.84 2.88
CA ALA A 37 10.52 7.49 2.96
C ALA A 37 9.63 8.72 3.17
N ARG A 38 10.09 9.71 3.95
CA ARG A 38 9.38 10.98 4.13
C ARG A 38 9.28 11.77 2.82
N LEU A 39 10.35 11.80 2.04
CA LEU A 39 10.34 12.46 0.72
C LEU A 39 9.44 11.71 -0.26
N ALA A 40 9.53 10.38 -0.31
CA ALA A 40 8.67 9.55 -1.15
C ALA A 40 7.17 9.71 -0.81
N LEU A 41 6.83 9.78 0.48
CA LEU A 41 5.46 10.05 0.91
C LEU A 41 4.99 11.45 0.47
N ALA A 42 5.84 12.47 0.62
CA ALA A 42 5.49 13.83 0.21
C ALA A 42 5.28 13.93 -1.31
N ASP A 43 6.14 13.29 -2.09
CA ASP A 43 6.06 13.20 -3.54
C ASP A 43 4.76 12.49 -3.97
N SER A 44 4.47 11.33 -3.38
CA SER A 44 3.26 10.56 -3.66
C SER A 44 1.98 11.35 -3.35
N LEU A 45 1.96 12.10 -2.25
CA LEU A 45 0.84 12.98 -1.92
C LEU A 45 0.71 14.16 -2.89
N ALA A 46 1.83 14.69 -3.40
CA ALA A 46 1.81 15.72 -4.43
C ALA A 46 1.23 15.18 -5.75
N CYS A 47 1.65 13.98 -6.19
CA CYS A 47 1.06 13.29 -7.34
C CYS A 47 -0.45 13.11 -7.16
N ALA A 48 -0.88 12.66 -5.98
CA ALA A 48 -2.29 12.49 -5.68
C ALA A 48 -3.08 13.81 -5.72
N CYS A 49 -2.51 14.89 -5.21
CA CYS A 49 -3.15 16.22 -5.27
C CYS A 49 -3.29 16.73 -6.71
N GLU A 50 -2.29 16.53 -7.55
CA GLU A 50 -2.34 16.91 -8.96
C GLU A 50 -3.39 16.05 -9.71
N ALA A 51 -3.47 14.76 -9.42
CA ALA A 51 -4.44 13.85 -10.02
C ALA A 51 -5.91 14.29 -9.77
N LEU A 52 -6.19 14.98 -8.68
CA LEU A 52 -7.52 15.52 -8.38
C LEU A 52 -7.98 16.60 -9.37
N LEU A 53 -7.08 17.17 -10.16
CA LEU A 53 -7.43 18.13 -11.22
C LEU A 53 -7.95 17.44 -12.50
N HIS A 54 -7.88 16.12 -12.56
CA HIS A 54 -8.29 15.32 -13.72
C HIS A 54 -9.66 14.67 -13.48
N PRO A 55 -10.71 15.09 -14.23
CA PRO A 55 -12.07 14.55 -14.07
C PRO A 55 -12.13 13.03 -14.18
N ASP A 56 -11.44 12.43 -15.15
CA ASP A 56 -11.44 10.97 -15.38
C ASP A 56 -10.91 10.22 -14.14
N CYS A 57 -9.95 10.80 -13.43
CA CYS A 57 -9.45 10.25 -12.17
C CYS A 57 -10.47 10.37 -11.04
N THR A 58 -11.09 11.54 -10.92
CA THR A 58 -12.05 11.81 -9.84
C THR A 58 -13.37 11.04 -10.01
N GLU A 59 -13.73 10.69 -11.23
CA GLU A 59 -14.87 9.82 -11.55
C GLU A 59 -14.60 8.34 -11.19
N LEU A 60 -13.34 7.93 -11.20
CA LEU A 60 -12.94 6.57 -10.86
C LEU A 60 -13.02 6.28 -9.36
N ILE A 61 -12.79 7.30 -8.52
CA ILE A 61 -12.72 7.14 -7.07
C ILE A 61 -14.06 7.41 -6.41
N GLY A 62 -14.37 6.64 -5.39
CA GLY A 62 -15.63 6.80 -4.63
C GLY A 62 -16.14 5.48 -4.05
N PRO A 63 -17.31 5.48 -3.43
CA PRO A 63 -17.92 4.25 -2.96
C PRO A 63 -18.41 3.40 -4.15
N VAL A 64 -18.27 2.07 -4.05
CA VAL A 64 -18.75 1.13 -5.08
C VAL A 64 -20.27 1.31 -5.34
N ALA A 65 -21.04 1.48 -4.26
CA ALA A 65 -22.45 1.79 -4.36
C ALA A 65 -22.66 3.29 -4.05
N PRO A 66 -23.17 4.08 -5.00
CA PRO A 66 -23.41 5.50 -4.78
C PRO A 66 -24.29 5.77 -3.54
N GLY A 67 -23.91 6.77 -2.75
CA GLY A 67 -24.64 7.11 -1.52
C GLY A 67 -24.28 6.25 -0.29
N THR A 68 -23.36 5.30 -0.42
CA THR A 68 -22.87 4.55 0.74
C THR A 68 -22.17 5.47 1.73
N ILE A 69 -22.60 5.40 3.00
CA ILE A 69 -21.95 6.08 4.12
C ILE A 69 -21.24 5.04 4.97
N VAL A 70 -19.96 5.26 5.22
CA VAL A 70 -19.12 4.38 6.06
C VAL A 70 -18.81 5.11 7.37
N PRO A 71 -19.52 4.82 8.46
CA PRO A 71 -19.19 5.40 9.76
C PRO A 71 -17.74 5.05 10.14
N GLN A 72 -16.98 6.06 10.59
CA GLN A 72 -15.56 5.87 10.94
C GLN A 72 -14.66 5.33 9.79
N GLY A 73 -15.11 5.52 8.56
CA GLY A 73 -14.32 5.15 7.38
C GLY A 73 -13.04 5.97 7.22
N VAL A 74 -12.26 5.63 6.22
CA VAL A 74 -10.99 6.27 5.88
C VAL A 74 -11.24 7.53 5.06
N LYS A 75 -10.56 8.62 5.39
CA LYS A 75 -10.58 9.84 4.57
C LYS A 75 -9.59 9.72 3.41
N VAL A 76 -10.10 9.93 2.20
CA VAL A 76 -9.23 10.05 1.02
C VAL A 76 -8.63 11.45 0.99
N PRO A 77 -7.30 11.61 1.00
CA PRO A 77 -6.63 12.91 1.04
C PRO A 77 -7.10 13.85 -0.09
N GLY A 78 -7.28 15.12 0.23
CA GLY A 78 -7.70 16.15 -0.75
C GLY A 78 -9.17 16.09 -1.16
N THR A 79 -9.97 15.16 -0.63
CA THR A 79 -11.39 14.97 -0.97
C THR A 79 -12.30 15.00 0.25
N ALA A 80 -13.62 15.03 0.01
CA ALA A 80 -14.63 14.82 1.04
C ALA A 80 -15.00 13.34 1.22
N LEU A 81 -14.39 12.43 0.48
CA LEU A 81 -14.72 11.00 0.51
C LEU A 81 -14.31 10.36 1.84
N VAL A 82 -15.23 9.57 2.38
CA VAL A 82 -15.03 8.70 3.54
C VAL A 82 -15.46 7.30 3.14
N LEU A 83 -14.49 6.40 2.95
CA LEU A 83 -14.70 5.10 2.33
C LEU A 83 -14.33 3.97 3.30
N ASP A 84 -14.76 2.74 2.99
CA ASP A 84 -14.21 1.57 3.64
C ASP A 84 -12.71 1.43 3.32
N PRO A 85 -11.92 0.68 4.14
CA PRO A 85 -10.47 0.66 3.99
C PRO A 85 -10.00 0.14 2.63
N VAL A 86 -10.70 -0.81 2.03
CA VAL A 86 -10.32 -1.40 0.73
C VAL A 86 -10.54 -0.40 -0.38
N GLN A 87 -11.73 0.23 -0.40
CA GLN A 87 -12.04 1.24 -1.40
C GLN A 87 -11.19 2.50 -1.23
N ALA A 88 -10.85 2.86 0.00
CA ALA A 88 -9.94 3.97 0.26
C ALA A 88 -8.51 3.67 -0.21
N ALA A 89 -8.02 2.45 0.01
CA ALA A 89 -6.72 2.02 -0.50
C ALA A 89 -6.68 2.12 -2.03
N PHE A 90 -7.71 1.61 -2.71
CA PHE A 90 -7.84 1.75 -4.16
C PHE A 90 -7.84 3.23 -4.60
N ALA A 91 -8.68 4.07 -3.97
CA ALA A 91 -8.80 5.47 -4.34
C ALA A 91 -7.49 6.24 -4.14
N ILE A 92 -6.77 6.02 -3.03
CA ILE A 92 -5.49 6.69 -2.76
C ILE A 92 -4.41 6.20 -3.74
N SER A 93 -4.32 4.88 -3.99
CA SER A 93 -3.36 4.34 -4.97
C SER A 93 -3.65 4.84 -6.38
N ALA A 94 -4.92 4.89 -6.79
CA ALA A 94 -5.31 5.44 -8.09
C ALA A 94 -4.88 6.90 -8.25
N LEU A 95 -5.09 7.73 -7.22
CA LEU A 95 -4.63 9.12 -7.22
C LEU A 95 -3.09 9.24 -7.33
N VAL A 96 -2.35 8.44 -6.56
CA VAL A 96 -0.88 8.44 -6.59
C VAL A 96 -0.36 8.04 -7.97
N ARG A 97 -0.99 7.03 -8.58
CA ARG A 97 -0.52 6.39 -9.82
C ARG A 97 -1.03 7.07 -11.10
N TRP A 98 -2.09 7.89 -11.03
CA TRP A 98 -2.83 8.41 -12.17
C TRP A 98 -1.97 9.04 -13.26
N LEU A 99 -1.01 9.85 -12.89
CA LEU A 99 -0.18 10.62 -13.82
C LEU A 99 1.08 9.88 -14.27
N ASP A 100 1.34 8.70 -13.74
CA ASP A 100 2.48 7.85 -14.11
C ASP A 100 3.86 8.53 -13.95
N TYR A 101 4.00 9.41 -12.95
CA TYR A 101 5.27 10.07 -12.62
C TYR A 101 5.63 10.02 -11.12
N ASN A 102 4.92 9.19 -10.35
CA ASN A 102 5.36 8.81 -9.02
C ASN A 102 6.70 8.05 -9.11
N ASP A 103 7.29 7.73 -7.96
CA ASP A 103 8.61 7.11 -7.90
C ASP A 103 8.75 5.85 -8.77
N THR A 104 9.98 5.53 -9.14
CA THR A 104 10.28 4.33 -9.90
C THR A 104 11.48 3.60 -9.28
N TRP A 105 11.29 2.32 -8.96
CA TRP A 105 12.36 1.40 -8.61
C TRP A 105 12.87 0.70 -9.87
N LEU A 106 14.15 0.87 -10.18
CA LEU A 106 14.78 0.26 -11.35
C LEU A 106 15.75 -0.83 -10.90
N ALA A 107 15.44 -2.06 -11.26
CA ALA A 107 16.25 -3.23 -10.99
C ALA A 107 16.17 -4.23 -12.16
N LYS A 108 16.26 -5.53 -11.93
CA LYS A 108 16.04 -6.54 -12.96
C LYS A 108 14.57 -6.58 -13.43
N GLU A 109 13.67 -6.33 -12.50
CA GLU A 109 12.32 -5.87 -12.76
C GLU A 109 12.19 -4.43 -12.23
N TRP A 110 11.21 -3.70 -12.71
CA TRP A 110 10.93 -2.34 -12.27
C TRP A 110 9.50 -2.22 -11.76
N GLY A 111 9.23 -1.19 -10.99
CA GLY A 111 7.91 -0.95 -10.43
C GLY A 111 7.84 0.40 -9.72
N HIS A 112 6.70 0.65 -9.09
CA HIS A 112 6.40 1.90 -8.39
C HIS A 112 6.08 1.60 -6.92
N PRO A 113 7.07 1.49 -6.03
CA PRO A 113 6.82 1.13 -4.63
C PRO A 113 5.89 2.10 -3.89
N SER A 114 5.78 3.35 -4.34
CA SER A 114 4.84 4.32 -3.79
C SER A 114 3.36 3.94 -3.96
N ASP A 115 3.03 3.02 -4.87
CA ASP A 115 1.68 2.47 -5.01
C ASP A 115 1.20 1.82 -3.70
N ASN A 116 2.12 1.33 -2.88
CA ASN A 116 1.81 0.76 -1.56
C ASN A 116 1.28 1.80 -0.55
N PHE A 117 1.51 3.10 -0.76
CA PHE A 117 1.02 4.12 0.18
C PHE A 117 -0.50 4.13 0.29
N GLY A 118 -1.23 3.76 -0.76
CA GLY A 118 -2.69 3.68 -0.69
C GLY A 118 -3.16 2.72 0.40
N ALA A 119 -2.64 1.51 0.43
CA ALA A 119 -2.98 0.52 1.44
C ALA A 119 -2.46 0.91 2.83
N ILE A 120 -1.21 1.40 2.92
CA ILE A 120 -0.58 1.79 4.18
C ILE A 120 -1.36 2.92 4.85
N LEU A 121 -1.70 3.98 4.11
CA LEU A 121 -2.44 5.13 4.63
C LEU A 121 -3.87 4.76 5.02
N ALA A 122 -4.55 3.95 4.19
CA ALA A 122 -5.91 3.51 4.47
C ALA A 122 -5.99 2.68 5.76
N VAL A 123 -5.10 1.71 5.92
CA VAL A 123 -5.05 0.88 7.13
C VAL A 123 -4.66 1.70 8.36
N ALA A 124 -3.66 2.58 8.23
CA ALA A 124 -3.21 3.42 9.33
C ALA A 124 -4.32 4.36 9.83
N ASP A 125 -5.08 5.03 8.94
CA ASP A 125 -6.20 5.90 9.34
C ASP A 125 -7.33 5.08 9.96
N PHE A 126 -7.75 3.98 9.33
CA PHE A 126 -8.83 3.13 9.82
C PHE A 126 -8.54 2.59 11.22
N VAL A 127 -7.39 1.95 11.40
CA VAL A 127 -7.02 1.38 12.70
C VAL A 127 -6.79 2.48 13.75
N SER A 128 -6.23 3.64 13.37
CA SER A 128 -6.06 4.77 14.28
C SER A 128 -7.39 5.29 14.82
N ARG A 129 -8.45 5.32 14.00
CA ARG A 129 -9.80 5.70 14.46
C ARG A 129 -10.34 4.70 15.46
N GLN A 130 -10.26 3.41 15.17
CA GLN A 130 -10.67 2.35 16.10
C GLN A 130 -9.90 2.38 17.42
N ARG A 131 -8.60 2.64 17.38
CA ARG A 131 -7.76 2.78 18.58
C ARG A 131 -8.23 3.95 19.44
N ARG A 132 -8.51 5.11 18.81
CA ARG A 132 -9.04 6.29 19.53
C ARG A 132 -10.37 5.99 20.22
N GLU A 133 -11.28 5.26 19.58
CA GLU A 133 -12.55 4.85 20.20
C GLU A 133 -12.36 3.97 21.45
N ARG A 134 -11.28 3.18 21.46
CA ARG A 134 -10.88 2.37 22.61
C ARG A 134 -10.03 3.12 23.65
N GLY A 135 -9.78 4.41 23.44
CA GLY A 135 -8.88 5.20 24.31
C GLY A 135 -7.40 4.88 24.14
N GLU A 136 -7.03 4.21 23.05
CA GLU A 136 -5.64 3.87 22.73
C GLU A 136 -4.98 4.98 21.87
N SER A 137 -3.65 5.07 21.91
CA SER A 137 -2.89 5.98 21.06
C SER A 137 -3.02 5.57 19.57
N PRO A 138 -3.31 6.51 18.66
CA PRO A 138 -3.32 6.23 17.21
C PRO A 138 -1.90 6.00 16.70
N TYR A 139 -1.79 5.44 15.50
CA TYR A 139 -0.53 5.40 14.77
C TYR A 139 -0.03 6.80 14.46
N GLN A 140 1.29 6.94 14.46
CA GLN A 140 1.99 8.18 14.12
C GLN A 140 2.56 8.11 12.70
N VAL A 141 2.98 9.24 12.17
CA VAL A 141 3.65 9.31 10.85
C VAL A 141 4.87 8.39 10.81
N ARG A 142 5.60 8.25 11.92
CA ARG A 142 6.74 7.33 12.00
C ARG A 142 6.35 5.88 11.73
N ASP A 143 5.18 5.44 12.21
CA ASP A 143 4.69 4.08 11.97
C ASP A 143 4.36 3.87 10.49
N VAL A 144 3.74 4.86 9.85
CA VAL A 144 3.48 4.87 8.40
C VAL A 144 4.78 4.79 7.60
N LEU A 145 5.79 5.59 7.96
CA LEU A 145 7.09 5.55 7.29
C LEU A 145 7.79 4.21 7.50
N THR A 146 7.71 3.61 8.68
CA THR A 146 8.25 2.27 8.94
C THR A 146 7.59 1.22 8.04
N ALA A 147 6.27 1.26 7.90
CA ALA A 147 5.54 0.35 7.01
C ALA A 147 5.94 0.57 5.54
N ALA A 148 6.08 1.83 5.12
CA ALA A 148 6.53 2.17 3.78
C ALA A 148 7.94 1.64 3.49
N ILE A 149 8.90 1.88 4.38
CA ILE A 149 10.27 1.36 4.22
C ILE A 149 10.25 -0.16 4.02
N LYS A 150 9.50 -0.88 4.86
CA LYS A 150 9.40 -2.34 4.76
C LYS A 150 8.76 -2.79 3.43
N ALA A 151 7.72 -2.10 2.97
CA ALA A 151 7.09 -2.40 1.67
C ALA A 151 8.06 -2.17 0.51
N TYR A 152 8.80 -1.07 0.51
CA TYR A 152 9.82 -0.75 -0.49
C TYR A 152 10.94 -1.79 -0.51
N GLU A 153 11.41 -2.23 0.66
CA GLU A 153 12.46 -3.24 0.75
C GLU A 153 11.98 -4.61 0.24
N ILE A 154 10.76 -5.03 0.62
CA ILE A 154 10.19 -6.31 0.15
C ILE A 154 10.06 -6.30 -1.37
N GLN A 155 9.40 -5.29 -1.93
CA GLN A 155 9.23 -5.16 -3.38
C GLN A 155 10.59 -5.03 -4.10
N GLY A 156 11.48 -4.19 -3.56
CA GLY A 156 12.80 -3.96 -4.13
C GLY A 156 13.68 -5.21 -4.14
N VAL A 157 13.71 -5.98 -3.04
CA VAL A 157 14.47 -7.24 -2.97
C VAL A 157 13.93 -8.27 -3.95
N LEU A 158 12.60 -8.40 -4.06
CA LEU A 158 11.99 -9.31 -5.03
C LEU A 158 12.32 -8.91 -6.48
N ALA A 159 12.36 -7.61 -6.77
CA ALA A 159 12.66 -7.08 -8.10
C ALA A 159 14.15 -7.14 -8.46
N LEU A 160 15.08 -7.23 -7.48
CA LEU A 160 16.51 -7.20 -7.74
C LEU A 160 16.98 -8.32 -8.67
N GLU A 161 16.50 -9.54 -8.48
CA GLU A 161 16.98 -10.72 -9.20
C GLU A 161 15.90 -11.42 -10.02
N ASN A 162 14.64 -11.02 -9.88
CA ASN A 162 13.51 -11.58 -10.60
C ASN A 162 13.08 -10.67 -11.73
N SER A 163 12.60 -11.27 -12.83
CA SER A 163 11.99 -10.53 -13.93
C SER A 163 10.74 -11.27 -14.39
N LEU A 164 9.60 -10.66 -14.20
CA LEU A 164 8.31 -11.19 -14.64
C LEU A 164 8.18 -11.13 -16.16
N ASN A 165 8.76 -10.10 -16.79
CA ASN A 165 8.80 -9.96 -18.25
C ASN A 165 9.45 -11.17 -18.94
N ARG A 166 10.47 -11.79 -18.32
CA ARG A 166 11.13 -12.98 -18.89
C ARG A 166 10.26 -14.23 -18.94
N VAL A 167 9.20 -14.26 -18.13
CA VAL A 167 8.25 -15.38 -18.07
C VAL A 167 6.87 -15.00 -18.63
N GLY A 168 6.78 -13.84 -19.30
CA GLY A 168 5.59 -13.40 -20.03
C GLY A 168 4.57 -12.63 -19.20
N PHE A 169 4.93 -12.18 -18.00
CA PHE A 169 4.10 -11.31 -17.17
C PHE A 169 4.57 -9.85 -17.24
N ASP A 170 3.69 -8.94 -16.93
CA ASP A 170 4.02 -7.52 -16.80
C ASP A 170 4.59 -7.21 -15.40
N HIS A 171 5.39 -6.13 -15.29
CA HIS A 171 5.95 -5.65 -14.02
C HIS A 171 4.89 -5.28 -12.99
N VAL A 172 3.71 -4.87 -13.40
CA VAL A 172 2.57 -4.54 -12.52
C VAL A 172 2.07 -5.72 -11.68
N GLN A 173 2.62 -6.91 -11.88
CA GLN A 173 2.35 -8.09 -11.06
C GLN A 173 3.12 -8.10 -9.73
N PHE A 174 4.09 -7.19 -9.53
CA PHE A 174 4.87 -7.06 -8.31
C PHE A 174 4.12 -6.31 -7.21
#